data_725f45fc711ce4002af1713b0d7bba24
#
_entry.id   725f45fc711ce4002af1713b0d7bba24
#
_cell.length_a   1.000
_cell.length_b   1.000
_cell.length_c   1.000
_cell.angle_alpha   90.00
_cell.angle_beta   90.00
_cell.angle_gamma   90.00
#
_symmetry.space_group_name_H-M   'P 1'
#
loop_
_entity.id
_entity.type
_entity.pdbx_description
1 polymer ?
#
loop_
_entity_poly.entity_id
_entity_poly.type
_entity_poly.pdbx_seq_one_letter_code
_entity_poly.pdbx_strand_id
1 'polypeptide(L)'
;MKWKIKKWVAELIGLFIVLLGVTLLSFSLMYIAPGDPARTILQAGGTMPSEEAVQEKRKEMGLDRPFLEQYRSWLWDFAHGDLGVSMIDGRDVSDEVTKALGKSAVLAVTSLLTGVAAALPLGVLSAAKKEKMFDRITGFFVFIRLCMPAFLVGIGFLYLFAYRLKLISISGSGGVSALILPTATLATGICARMIRQIRT
;
A
#
# COMPACT_ATOMS: atom_id res chain seq x y z
N MET A 1 -11.30 -2.43 -37.14
CA MET A 1 -11.52 -1.41 -36.11
C MET A 1 -12.66 -1.77 -35.18
N LYS A 2 -13.85 -2.16 -35.67
CA LYS A 2 -15.02 -2.56 -34.80
C LYS A 2 -14.78 -3.73 -33.84
N TRP A 3 -13.93 -4.71 -34.18
CA TRP A 3 -13.64 -5.83 -33.34
C TRP A 3 -12.78 -5.46 -32.11
N LYS A 4 -11.81 -4.56 -32.29
CA LYS A 4 -10.99 -4.03 -31.18
C LYS A 4 -11.86 -3.23 -30.19
N ILE A 5 -12.79 -2.42 -30.69
CA ILE A 5 -13.70 -1.64 -29.84
C ILE A 5 -14.60 -2.56 -29.01
N LYS A 6 -15.17 -3.62 -29.61
CA LYS A 6 -15.98 -4.62 -28.87
C LYS A 6 -15.17 -5.29 -27.75
N LYS A 7 -13.90 -5.60 -28.01
CA LYS A 7 -13.02 -6.20 -27.00
C LYS A 7 -12.77 -5.24 -25.82
N TRP A 8 -12.42 -3.99 -26.10
CA TRP A 8 -12.23 -2.97 -25.06
C TRP A 8 -13.50 -2.71 -24.24
N VAL A 9 -14.65 -2.65 -24.89
CA VAL A 9 -15.94 -2.49 -24.20
C VAL A 9 -16.23 -3.70 -23.29
N ALA A 10 -16.00 -4.91 -23.77
CA ALA A 10 -16.18 -6.11 -22.93
C ALA A 10 -15.22 -6.15 -21.72
N GLU A 11 -13.97 -5.74 -21.91
CA GLU A 11 -12.99 -5.64 -20.82
C GLU A 11 -13.39 -4.57 -19.80
N LEU A 12 -13.87 -3.41 -20.23
CA LEU A 12 -14.39 -2.35 -19.34
C LEU A 12 -15.63 -2.79 -18.56
N ILE A 13 -16.57 -3.47 -19.23
CA ILE A 13 -17.75 -4.03 -18.55
C ILE A 13 -17.31 -5.08 -17.53
N GLY A 14 -16.39 -5.97 -17.89
CA GLY A 14 -15.83 -6.96 -16.97
C GLY A 14 -15.18 -6.32 -15.75
N LEU A 15 -14.36 -5.28 -15.96
CA LEU A 15 -13.75 -4.52 -14.87
C LEU A 15 -14.82 -3.89 -13.96
N PHE A 16 -15.85 -3.27 -14.55
CA PHE A 16 -16.93 -2.65 -13.79
C PHE A 16 -17.70 -3.66 -12.94
N ILE A 17 -18.01 -4.85 -13.50
CA ILE A 17 -18.68 -5.92 -12.76
C ILE A 17 -17.82 -6.40 -11.59
N VAL A 18 -16.51 -6.58 -11.81
CA VAL A 18 -15.58 -6.99 -10.74
C VAL A 18 -15.52 -5.92 -9.65
N LEU A 19 -15.40 -4.64 -10.00
CA LEU A 19 -15.38 -3.55 -9.04
C LEU A 19 -16.67 -3.51 -8.21
N LEU A 20 -17.84 -3.61 -8.85
CA LEU A 20 -19.12 -3.69 -8.13
C LEU A 20 -19.18 -4.91 -7.21
N GLY A 21 -18.71 -6.08 -7.67
CA GLY A 21 -18.66 -7.28 -6.85
C GLY A 21 -17.78 -7.12 -5.62
N VAL A 22 -16.59 -6.55 -5.81
CA VAL A 22 -15.64 -6.29 -4.69
C VAL A 22 -16.22 -5.28 -3.70
N THR A 23 -16.79 -4.17 -4.17
CA THR A 23 -17.38 -3.15 -3.29
C THR A 23 -18.57 -3.69 -2.52
N LEU A 24 -19.46 -4.47 -3.18
CA LEU A 24 -20.60 -5.10 -2.52
C LEU A 24 -20.15 -6.11 -1.45
N LEU A 25 -19.15 -6.92 -1.77
CA LEU A 25 -18.62 -7.91 -0.84
C LEU A 25 -17.95 -7.22 0.37
N SER A 26 -17.14 -6.20 0.13
CA SER A 26 -16.48 -5.43 1.18
C SER A 26 -17.50 -4.74 2.09
N PHE A 27 -18.53 -4.12 1.52
CA PHE A 27 -19.60 -3.48 2.27
C PHE A 27 -20.42 -4.48 3.08
N SER A 28 -20.70 -5.66 2.49
CA SER A 28 -21.42 -6.74 3.18
C SER A 28 -20.63 -7.28 4.38
N LEU A 29 -19.32 -7.46 4.22
CA LEU A 29 -18.45 -7.89 5.33
C LEU A 29 -18.44 -6.89 6.46
N MET A 30 -18.38 -5.59 6.14
CA MET A 30 -18.44 -4.52 7.12
C MET A 30 -19.81 -4.49 7.83
N TYR A 31 -20.90 -4.67 7.08
CA TYR A 31 -22.26 -4.68 7.62
C TYR A 31 -22.52 -5.86 8.59
N ILE A 32 -21.91 -7.04 8.31
CA ILE A 32 -22.05 -8.25 9.13
C ILE A 32 -21.05 -8.24 10.31
N ALA A 33 -20.00 -7.41 10.24
CA ALA A 33 -18.98 -7.36 11.27
C ALA A 33 -19.59 -7.05 12.65
N PRO A 34 -19.19 -7.76 13.71
CA PRO A 34 -19.72 -7.50 15.05
C PRO A 34 -19.22 -6.15 15.56
N GLY A 35 -20.12 -5.37 16.12
CA GLY A 35 -19.86 -4.06 16.70
C GLY A 35 -20.85 -2.99 16.21
N ASP A 36 -20.90 -1.90 16.94
CA ASP A 36 -21.72 -0.74 16.58
C ASP A 36 -20.78 0.43 16.24
N PRO A 37 -20.68 0.83 14.95
CA PRO A 37 -19.82 1.93 14.53
C PRO A 37 -20.15 3.25 15.26
N ALA A 38 -21.43 3.54 15.48
CA ALA A 38 -21.85 4.75 16.18
C ALA A 38 -21.34 4.77 17.62
N ARG A 39 -21.44 3.63 18.30
CA ARG A 39 -20.89 3.48 19.67
C ARG A 39 -19.37 3.61 19.69
N THR A 40 -18.68 2.99 18.73
CA THR A 40 -17.21 3.01 18.64
C THR A 40 -16.69 4.44 18.45
N ILE A 41 -17.29 5.22 17.56
CA ILE A 41 -16.92 6.61 17.32
C ILE A 41 -17.14 7.47 18.58
N LEU A 42 -18.27 7.31 19.25
CA LEU A 42 -18.56 8.06 20.47
C LEU A 42 -17.61 7.69 21.63
N GLN A 43 -17.22 6.41 21.74
CA GLN A 43 -16.27 5.93 22.73
C GLN A 43 -14.85 6.43 22.48
N ALA A 44 -14.46 6.71 21.24
CA ALA A 44 -13.17 7.30 20.92
C ALA A 44 -12.94 8.67 21.58
N GLY A 45 -14.03 9.36 21.98
CA GLY A 45 -14.00 10.58 22.79
C GLY A 45 -13.68 10.37 24.28
N GLY A 46 -13.44 9.12 24.73
CA GLY A 46 -12.99 8.80 26.10
C GLY A 46 -14.09 8.69 27.15
N THR A 47 -15.36 8.79 26.76
CA THR A 47 -16.52 8.67 27.66
C THR A 47 -17.46 7.55 27.22
N MET A 48 -18.14 6.92 28.19
CA MET A 48 -19.20 5.96 27.86
C MET A 48 -20.44 6.74 27.34
N PRO A 49 -20.84 6.55 26.07
CA PRO A 49 -22.00 7.26 25.52
C PRO A 49 -23.31 6.71 26.12
N SER A 50 -24.30 7.60 26.28
CA SER A 50 -25.66 7.15 26.58
C SER A 50 -26.28 6.42 25.39
N GLU A 51 -27.25 5.54 25.65
CA GLU A 51 -27.97 4.82 24.58
C GLU A 51 -28.71 5.80 23.63
N GLU A 52 -29.18 6.91 24.15
CA GLU A 52 -29.84 7.99 23.38
C GLU A 52 -28.85 8.60 22.37
N ALA A 53 -27.66 8.96 22.83
CA ALA A 53 -26.60 9.51 21.98
C ALA A 53 -26.14 8.50 20.89
N VAL A 54 -26.10 7.20 21.23
CA VAL A 54 -25.78 6.14 20.25
C VAL A 54 -26.87 6.03 19.18
N GLN A 55 -28.14 6.10 19.57
CA GLN A 55 -29.25 6.03 18.61
C GLN A 55 -29.32 7.26 17.71
N GLU A 56 -29.05 8.45 18.26
CA GLU A 56 -28.96 9.69 17.49
C GLU A 56 -27.82 9.60 16.46
N LYS A 57 -26.64 9.14 16.88
CA LYS A 57 -25.48 8.95 16.00
C LYS A 57 -25.73 7.90 14.92
N ARG A 58 -26.45 6.82 15.24
CA ARG A 58 -26.87 5.81 14.24
C ARG A 58 -27.75 6.41 13.15
N LYS A 59 -28.71 7.27 13.53
CA LYS A 59 -29.59 7.98 12.58
C LYS A 59 -28.79 8.97 11.73
N GLU A 60 -27.91 9.75 12.35
CA GLU A 60 -27.02 10.69 11.66
C GLU A 60 -26.18 9.98 10.60
N MET A 61 -25.62 8.81 10.92
CA MET A 61 -24.82 7.98 10.01
C MET A 61 -25.65 7.13 9.04
N GLY A 62 -26.98 7.17 9.13
CA GLY A 62 -27.88 6.39 8.28
C GLY A 62 -27.79 4.87 8.47
N LEU A 63 -27.29 4.42 9.62
CA LEU A 63 -27.13 2.98 9.95
C LEU A 63 -28.46 2.30 10.29
N ASP A 64 -29.53 3.05 10.45
CA ASP A 64 -30.92 2.59 10.66
C ASP A 64 -31.63 2.22 9.35
N ARG A 65 -31.05 2.54 8.20
CA ARG A 65 -31.63 2.27 6.88
C ARG A 65 -31.39 0.82 6.45
N PRO A 66 -32.22 0.27 5.52
CA PRO A 66 -31.98 -1.03 4.92
C PRO A 66 -30.60 -1.12 4.24
N PHE A 67 -30.01 -2.32 4.23
CA PHE A 67 -28.69 -2.60 3.65
C PHE A 67 -28.49 -2.00 2.25
N LEU A 68 -29.47 -2.19 1.35
CA LEU A 68 -29.35 -1.71 -0.04
C LEU A 68 -29.33 -0.18 -0.15
N GLU A 69 -30.04 0.51 0.74
CA GLU A 69 -30.02 1.97 0.78
C GLU A 69 -28.69 2.48 1.30
N GLN A 70 -28.16 1.88 2.35
CA GLN A 70 -26.83 2.20 2.86
C GLN A 70 -25.75 1.97 1.80
N TYR A 71 -25.75 0.80 1.11
CA TYR A 71 -24.81 0.49 0.05
C TYR A 71 -24.89 1.47 -1.12
N ARG A 72 -26.12 1.81 -1.56
CA ARG A 72 -26.34 2.76 -2.66
C ARG A 72 -25.85 4.17 -2.30
N SER A 73 -26.16 4.66 -1.09
CA SER A 73 -25.68 5.94 -0.59
C SER A 73 -24.16 5.97 -0.56
N TRP A 74 -23.53 4.96 0.07
CA TRP A 74 -22.10 4.84 0.14
C TRP A 74 -21.43 4.77 -1.25
N LEU A 75 -22.00 4.01 -2.18
CA LEU A 75 -21.46 3.91 -3.55
C LEU A 75 -21.56 5.24 -4.31
N TRP A 76 -22.63 5.99 -4.05
CA TRP A 76 -22.82 7.32 -4.63
C TRP A 76 -21.78 8.31 -4.10
N ASP A 77 -21.60 8.37 -2.78
CA ASP A 77 -20.63 9.23 -2.13
C ASP A 77 -19.20 8.89 -2.57
N PHE A 78 -18.87 7.59 -2.61
CA PHE A 78 -17.59 7.09 -3.14
C PHE A 78 -17.34 7.50 -4.60
N ALA A 79 -18.37 7.43 -5.45
CA ALA A 79 -18.25 7.85 -6.87
C ALA A 79 -18.02 9.36 -7.03
N HIS A 80 -18.40 10.16 -6.03
CA HIS A 80 -18.15 11.60 -6.00
C HIS A 80 -16.87 11.99 -5.23
N GLY A 81 -16.09 10.99 -4.79
CA GLY A 81 -14.81 11.21 -4.11
C GLY A 81 -14.91 11.38 -2.60
N ASP A 82 -16.10 11.21 -2.03
CA ASP A 82 -16.29 11.16 -0.58
C ASP A 82 -16.10 9.72 -0.10
N LEU A 83 -14.99 9.47 0.61
CA LEU A 83 -14.67 8.17 1.19
C LEU A 83 -15.26 8.01 2.61
N GLY A 84 -15.95 9.02 3.11
CA GLY A 84 -16.55 9.02 4.43
C GLY A 84 -15.54 9.14 5.57
N VAL A 85 -16.00 8.79 6.76
CA VAL A 85 -15.20 8.83 7.99
C VAL A 85 -14.88 7.45 8.51
N SER A 86 -13.71 7.30 9.11
CA SER A 86 -13.27 6.06 9.74
C SER A 86 -14.20 5.69 10.90
N MET A 87 -14.73 4.49 10.87
CA MET A 87 -15.60 3.95 11.94
C MET A 87 -14.83 3.61 13.22
N ILE A 88 -13.50 3.69 13.21
CA ILE A 88 -12.65 3.39 14.36
C ILE A 88 -12.36 4.66 15.16
N ASP A 89 -12.03 5.76 14.48
CA ASP A 89 -11.52 6.97 15.12
C ASP A 89 -12.15 8.27 14.60
N GLY A 90 -13.13 8.17 13.70
CA GLY A 90 -13.91 9.31 13.17
C GLY A 90 -13.12 10.24 12.25
N ARG A 91 -11.89 9.88 11.83
CA ARG A 91 -11.09 10.71 10.92
C ARG A 91 -11.59 10.60 9.49
N ASP A 92 -11.40 11.65 8.71
CA ASP A 92 -11.70 11.67 7.28
C ASP A 92 -10.81 10.64 6.53
N VAL A 93 -11.45 9.71 5.80
CA VAL A 93 -10.75 8.64 5.09
C VAL A 93 -10.01 9.20 3.88
N SER A 94 -10.53 10.21 3.20
CA SER A 94 -9.91 10.83 2.03
C SER A 94 -8.57 11.46 2.39
N ASP A 95 -8.52 12.14 3.54
CA ASP A 95 -7.30 12.73 4.09
C ASP A 95 -6.25 11.66 4.43
N GLU A 96 -6.65 10.60 5.12
CA GLU A 96 -5.74 9.51 5.52
C GLU A 96 -5.21 8.76 4.28
N VAL A 97 -6.07 8.46 3.32
CA VAL A 97 -5.69 7.80 2.05
C VAL A 97 -4.73 8.70 1.25
N THR A 98 -5.02 9.98 1.13
CA THR A 98 -4.17 10.92 0.40
C THR A 98 -2.77 11.04 1.03
N LYS A 99 -2.71 11.14 2.36
CA LYS A 99 -1.43 11.14 3.11
C LYS A 99 -0.65 9.84 2.92
N ALA A 100 -1.35 8.70 2.99
CA ALA A 100 -0.74 7.38 2.81
C ALA A 100 -0.23 7.18 1.38
N LEU A 101 -1.02 7.58 0.36
CA LEU A 101 -0.63 7.55 -1.05
C LEU A 101 0.61 8.42 -1.31
N GLY A 102 0.64 9.63 -0.73
CA GLY A 102 1.80 10.52 -0.85
C GLY A 102 3.09 9.87 -0.33
N LYS A 103 3.04 9.28 0.86
CA LYS A 103 4.19 8.55 1.44
C LYS A 103 4.59 7.34 0.58
N SER A 104 3.61 6.58 0.11
CA SER A 104 3.86 5.42 -0.75
C SER A 104 4.44 5.80 -2.11
N ALA A 105 3.97 6.90 -2.71
CA ALA A 105 4.49 7.41 -3.97
C ALA A 105 5.95 7.87 -3.84
N VAL A 106 6.29 8.62 -2.78
CA VAL A 106 7.66 9.02 -2.51
C VAL A 106 8.56 7.80 -2.35
N LEU A 107 8.13 6.80 -1.56
CA LEU A 107 8.90 5.57 -1.35
C LEU A 107 9.06 4.79 -2.67
N ALA A 108 8.03 4.68 -3.48
CA ALA A 108 8.08 3.98 -4.75
C ALA A 108 9.06 4.64 -5.73
N VAL A 109 8.96 5.98 -5.89
CA VAL A 109 9.83 6.74 -6.80
C VAL A 109 11.28 6.70 -6.33
N THR A 110 11.55 6.94 -5.05
CA THR A 110 12.92 6.90 -4.52
C THR A 110 13.54 5.52 -4.63
N SER A 111 12.78 4.46 -4.35
CA SER A 111 13.24 3.07 -4.48
C SER A 111 13.50 2.69 -5.93
N LEU A 112 12.65 3.13 -6.86
CA LEU A 112 12.82 2.88 -8.29
C LEU A 112 14.08 3.58 -8.81
N LEU A 113 14.21 4.89 -8.55
CA LEU A 113 15.37 5.67 -8.99
C LEU A 113 16.67 5.10 -8.42
N THR A 114 16.72 4.81 -7.14
CA THR A 114 17.91 4.24 -6.49
C THR A 114 18.24 2.85 -7.05
N GLY A 115 17.22 2.00 -7.22
CA GLY A 115 17.38 0.66 -7.77
C GLY A 115 17.89 0.67 -9.20
N VAL A 116 17.34 1.55 -10.05
CA VAL A 116 17.77 1.72 -11.46
C VAL A 116 19.19 2.29 -11.53
N ALA A 117 19.47 3.35 -10.76
CA ALA A 117 20.78 3.98 -10.73
C ALA A 117 21.90 3.01 -10.32
N ALA A 118 21.63 2.09 -9.40
CA ALA A 118 22.56 1.03 -9.02
C ALA A 118 22.61 -0.12 -10.05
N ALA A 119 21.46 -0.51 -10.62
CA ALA A 119 21.38 -1.63 -11.53
C ALA A 119 22.08 -1.40 -12.86
N LEU A 120 22.02 -0.19 -13.41
CA LEU A 120 22.60 0.13 -14.70
C LEU A 120 24.13 -0.10 -14.73
N PRO A 121 24.92 0.53 -13.87
CA PRO A 121 26.37 0.32 -13.89
C PRO A 121 26.75 -1.12 -13.52
N LEU A 122 26.10 -1.72 -12.52
CA LEU A 122 26.40 -3.09 -12.11
C LEU A 122 26.02 -4.11 -13.17
N GLY A 123 24.86 -3.95 -13.82
CA GLY A 123 24.40 -4.83 -14.88
C GLY A 123 25.27 -4.74 -16.13
N VAL A 124 25.58 -3.53 -16.58
CA VAL A 124 26.46 -3.31 -17.74
C VAL A 124 27.87 -3.86 -17.49
N LEU A 125 28.45 -3.60 -16.31
CA LEU A 125 29.76 -4.16 -15.96
C LEU A 125 29.73 -5.69 -15.85
N SER A 126 28.65 -6.27 -15.33
CA SER A 126 28.47 -7.72 -15.27
C SER A 126 28.37 -8.34 -16.67
N ALA A 127 27.61 -7.71 -17.57
CA ALA A 127 27.52 -8.14 -18.97
C ALA A 127 28.86 -8.00 -19.72
N ALA A 128 29.56 -6.88 -19.56
CA ALA A 128 30.85 -6.63 -20.19
C ALA A 128 31.96 -7.56 -19.67
N LYS A 129 31.87 -8.01 -18.42
CA LYS A 129 32.81 -8.91 -17.77
C LYS A 129 32.21 -10.31 -17.55
N LYS A 130 31.39 -10.77 -18.50
CA LYS A 130 30.69 -12.06 -18.44
C LYS A 130 31.68 -13.18 -18.10
N GLU A 131 31.30 -14.08 -17.17
CA GLU A 131 32.07 -15.20 -16.64
C GLU A 131 33.31 -14.86 -15.82
N LYS A 132 33.69 -13.59 -15.70
CA LYS A 132 34.78 -13.12 -14.83
C LYS A 132 34.33 -13.04 -13.37
N MET A 133 35.31 -12.82 -12.49
CA MET A 133 35.09 -12.73 -11.03
C MET A 133 34.00 -11.74 -10.64
N PHE A 134 33.98 -10.57 -11.29
CA PHE A 134 32.97 -9.53 -11.02
C PHE A 134 31.55 -10.04 -11.31
N ASP A 135 31.35 -10.69 -12.45
CA ASP A 135 30.07 -11.24 -12.86
C ASP A 135 29.61 -12.35 -11.90
N ARG A 136 30.54 -13.23 -11.46
CA ARG A 136 30.22 -14.28 -10.49
C ARG A 136 29.81 -13.73 -9.14
N ILE A 137 30.52 -12.71 -8.62
CA ILE A 137 30.20 -12.05 -7.35
C ILE A 137 28.84 -11.34 -7.44
N THR A 138 28.62 -10.56 -8.50
CA THR A 138 27.36 -9.86 -8.73
C THR A 138 26.20 -10.87 -8.86
N GLY A 139 26.41 -11.95 -9.62
CA GLY A 139 25.42 -13.01 -9.76
C GLY A 139 25.07 -13.70 -8.44
N PHE A 140 26.06 -13.92 -7.57
CA PHE A 140 25.86 -14.49 -6.25
C PHE A 140 24.98 -13.57 -5.36
N PHE A 141 25.27 -12.25 -5.32
CA PHE A 141 24.46 -11.30 -4.58
C PHE A 141 23.05 -11.17 -5.16
N VAL A 142 22.90 -11.15 -6.48
CA VAL A 142 21.59 -11.16 -7.15
C VAL A 142 20.79 -12.41 -6.78
N PHE A 143 21.43 -13.58 -6.80
CA PHE A 143 20.79 -14.83 -6.43
C PHE A 143 20.28 -14.79 -4.99
N ILE A 144 21.15 -14.46 -4.02
CA ILE A 144 20.74 -14.32 -2.61
C ILE A 144 19.57 -13.36 -2.47
N ARG A 145 19.68 -12.18 -3.08
CA ARG A 145 18.62 -11.15 -2.96
C ARG A 145 17.29 -11.60 -3.53
N LEU A 146 17.29 -12.37 -4.61
CA LEU A 146 16.05 -12.88 -5.22
C LEU A 146 15.44 -14.05 -4.42
N CYS A 147 16.26 -14.82 -3.72
CA CYS A 147 15.79 -15.88 -2.83
C CYS A 147 15.25 -15.34 -1.49
N MET A 148 15.69 -14.16 -1.06
CA MET A 148 15.26 -13.59 0.23
C MET A 148 13.97 -12.79 0.10
N PRO A 149 12.94 -13.05 0.93
CA PRO A 149 11.77 -12.19 1.04
C PRO A 149 12.16 -10.76 1.44
N ALA A 150 11.47 -9.76 0.89
CA ALA A 150 11.80 -8.35 1.11
C ALA A 150 11.81 -7.95 2.60
N PHE A 151 10.90 -8.48 3.40
CA PHE A 151 10.83 -8.18 4.83
C PHE A 151 12.08 -8.66 5.59
N LEU A 152 12.66 -9.79 5.19
CA LEU A 152 13.88 -10.33 5.81
C LEU A 152 15.09 -9.44 5.56
N VAL A 153 15.20 -8.90 4.33
CA VAL A 153 16.22 -7.89 3.99
C VAL A 153 16.00 -6.61 4.78
N GLY A 154 14.74 -6.17 4.93
CA GLY A 154 14.39 -5.01 5.73
C GLY A 154 14.79 -5.17 7.21
N ILE A 155 14.49 -6.32 7.80
CA ILE A 155 14.89 -6.64 9.19
C ILE A 155 16.43 -6.68 9.30
N GLY A 156 17.11 -7.29 8.32
CA GLY A 156 18.57 -7.33 8.29
C GLY A 156 19.20 -5.94 8.23
N PHE A 157 18.66 -5.04 7.41
CA PHE A 157 19.11 -3.65 7.33
C PHE A 157 18.83 -2.88 8.61
N LEU A 158 17.65 -3.06 9.20
CA LEU A 158 17.30 -2.45 10.47
C LEU A 158 18.23 -2.92 11.60
N TYR A 159 18.48 -4.23 11.69
CA TYR A 159 19.42 -4.77 12.64
C TYR A 159 20.84 -4.22 12.44
N LEU A 160 21.34 -4.23 11.21
CA LEU A 160 22.70 -3.80 10.92
C LEU A 160 22.88 -2.28 11.08
N PHE A 161 22.06 -1.47 10.40
CA PHE A 161 22.27 -0.02 10.32
C PHE A 161 21.69 0.75 11.51
N ALA A 162 20.58 0.29 12.09
CA ALA A 162 19.96 0.99 13.18
C ALA A 162 20.41 0.45 14.57
N TYR A 163 20.42 -0.88 14.74
CA TYR A 163 20.74 -1.46 16.03
C TYR A 163 22.27 -1.62 16.24
N ARG A 164 22.98 -2.25 15.29
CA ARG A 164 24.41 -2.57 15.44
C ARG A 164 25.32 -1.38 15.19
N LEU A 165 25.14 -0.69 14.09
CA LEU A 165 25.97 0.44 13.67
C LEU A 165 25.46 1.80 14.19
N LYS A 166 24.21 1.88 14.65
CA LYS A 166 23.57 3.10 15.18
C LYS A 166 23.67 4.30 14.22
N LEU A 167 23.71 4.03 12.91
CA LEU A 167 23.82 5.06 11.88
C LEU A 167 22.48 5.74 11.59
N ILE A 168 21.37 5.05 11.82
CA ILE A 168 20.01 5.50 11.53
C ILE A 168 19.18 5.32 12.79
N SER A 169 18.50 6.39 13.22
CA SER A 169 17.61 6.32 14.39
C SER A 169 16.30 5.59 14.03
N ILE A 170 15.91 4.67 14.90
CA ILE A 170 14.61 3.97 14.81
C ILE A 170 13.47 4.88 15.33
N SER A 171 13.80 5.86 16.17
CA SER A 171 12.83 6.77 16.76
C SER A 171 12.22 7.65 15.68
N GLY A 172 10.92 7.48 15.46
CA GLY A 172 10.08 8.04 14.42
C GLY A 172 10.00 9.57 14.29
N SER A 173 11.12 10.26 14.35
CA SER A 173 11.21 11.66 13.88
C SER A 173 11.04 11.63 12.37
N GLY A 174 9.78 11.63 11.91
CA GLY A 174 9.43 11.65 10.50
C GLY A 174 10.37 12.55 9.70
N GLY A 175 10.80 12.11 8.53
CA GLY A 175 11.72 12.85 7.69
C GLY A 175 12.45 11.91 6.72
N VAL A 176 13.43 12.47 6.01
CA VAL A 176 14.20 11.73 5.00
C VAL A 176 14.89 10.49 5.59
N SER A 177 15.35 10.55 6.83
CA SER A 177 16.01 9.43 7.52
C SER A 177 15.12 8.20 7.66
N ALA A 178 13.82 8.38 7.87
CA ALA A 178 12.85 7.28 7.96
C ALA A 178 12.65 6.53 6.63
N LEU A 179 12.94 7.18 5.50
CA LEU A 179 12.79 6.59 4.16
C LEU A 179 14.03 5.80 3.72
N ILE A 180 15.21 6.00 4.33
CA ILE A 180 16.47 5.41 3.86
C ILE A 180 16.40 3.88 3.87
N LEU A 181 16.05 3.27 4.99
CA LEU A 181 16.02 1.80 5.11
C LEU A 181 14.93 1.14 4.25
N PRO A 182 13.67 1.65 4.23
CA PRO A 182 12.65 1.13 3.31
C PRO A 182 13.05 1.28 1.84
N THR A 183 13.59 2.45 1.46
CA THR A 183 14.09 2.70 0.10
C THR A 183 15.20 1.71 -0.27
N ALA A 184 16.21 1.53 0.57
CA ALA A 184 17.29 0.57 0.33
C ALA A 184 16.77 -0.86 0.20
N THR A 185 15.84 -1.26 1.06
CA THR A 185 15.23 -2.58 1.03
C THR A 185 14.54 -2.88 -0.30
N LEU A 186 13.73 -1.95 -0.78
CA LEU A 186 13.01 -2.09 -2.05
C LEU A 186 13.95 -1.95 -3.25
N ALA A 187 14.86 -0.98 -3.22
CA ALA A 187 15.84 -0.71 -4.27
C ALA A 187 16.73 -1.92 -4.57
N THR A 188 17.20 -2.64 -3.53
CA THR A 188 18.00 -3.86 -3.74
C THR A 188 17.25 -4.94 -4.51
N GLY A 189 15.94 -5.07 -4.31
CA GLY A 189 15.10 -6.01 -5.05
C GLY A 189 14.89 -5.61 -6.52
N ILE A 190 14.70 -4.31 -6.77
CA ILE A 190 14.62 -3.75 -8.13
C ILE A 190 15.95 -3.93 -8.84
N CYS A 191 17.04 -3.55 -8.18
CA CYS A 191 18.40 -3.66 -8.67
C CYS A 191 18.72 -5.11 -9.10
N ALA A 192 18.47 -6.09 -8.23
CA ALA A 192 18.75 -7.50 -8.52
C ALA A 192 17.99 -8.03 -9.75
N ARG A 193 16.71 -7.67 -9.89
CA ARG A 193 15.92 -8.05 -11.08
C ARG A 193 16.45 -7.42 -12.35
N MET A 194 16.79 -6.14 -12.32
CA MET A 194 17.31 -5.41 -13.48
C MET A 194 18.71 -5.88 -13.89
N ILE A 195 19.63 -6.11 -12.94
CA ILE A 195 20.96 -6.67 -13.25
C ILE A 195 20.81 -7.98 -14.02
N ARG A 196 19.90 -8.86 -13.58
CA ARG A 196 19.65 -10.14 -14.27
C ARG A 196 19.14 -9.94 -15.69
N GLN A 197 18.27 -8.94 -15.92
CA GLN A 197 17.74 -8.64 -17.26
C GLN A 197 18.81 -8.01 -18.17
N ILE A 198 19.65 -7.12 -17.65
CA ILE A 198 20.70 -6.45 -18.42
C ILE A 198 21.81 -7.43 -18.82
N ARG A 199 22.09 -8.41 -17.94
CA ARG A 199 23.16 -9.42 -18.16
C ARG A 199 22.80 -10.45 -19.25
N THR A 200 21.50 -10.72 -19.49
CA THR A 200 21.05 -11.69 -20.51
C THR A 200 21.33 -11.21 -21.90
#